data_e724f8f969f456f36030162d4bb65ac4
#
_entry.id   e724f8f969f456f36030162d4bb65ac4
#
_cell.length_a   1.000
_cell.length_b   1.000
_cell.length_c   1.000
_cell.angle_alpha   90.00
_cell.angle_beta   90.00
_cell.angle_gamma   90.00
#
_symmetry.space_group_name_H-M   'P 1'
#
loop_
_entity.id
_entity.type
_entity.pdbx_description
1 polymer ?
#
loop_
_entity_poly.entity_id
_entity_poly.type
_entity_poly.pdbx_seq_one_letter_code
_entity_poly.pdbx_strand_id
1 'polypeptide(L)'
;VYRFNLLRMLNRQEEAFQSLQDYNKEYSSPFILATLADYEMAMYNDSTALAYYDEALELAPDYSPALLGKAEALRMTRRYEEYFNVLDKYIVTEDTPAGAKGDYLMAVVQRTDPKFVSTFQPQLDTVMNKVLKVHPKDSILLHAAAVYYYSTDRMDQAKKHFKANLEAWPESFAAAATYVEFLMYAQEWEDLSREGRKAFER
;
A
#
# COMPACT_ATOMS: atom_id res chain seq x y z
N VAL A 1 24.09 1.88 -12.85
CA VAL A 1 23.01 0.90 -12.62
C VAL A 1 23.46 -0.52 -12.92
N TYR A 2 24.00 -0.89 -14.11
CA TYR A 2 24.42 -2.27 -14.43
C TYR A 2 25.44 -2.86 -13.44
N ARG A 3 26.50 -2.09 -13.11
CA ARG A 3 27.51 -2.50 -12.14
C ARG A 3 26.87 -2.77 -10.75
N PHE A 4 25.97 -1.92 -10.30
CA PHE A 4 25.22 -2.08 -9.05
C PHE A 4 24.43 -3.38 -9.04
N ASN A 5 23.65 -3.65 -10.11
CA ASN A 5 22.85 -4.87 -10.20
C ASN A 5 23.73 -6.13 -10.23
N LEU A 6 24.85 -6.13 -10.97
CA LEU A 6 25.79 -7.25 -10.99
C LEU A 6 26.40 -7.51 -9.60
N LEU A 7 26.82 -6.48 -8.90
CA LEU A 7 27.38 -6.60 -7.55
C LEU A 7 26.36 -7.17 -6.57
N ARG A 8 25.08 -6.75 -6.66
CA ARG A 8 24.00 -7.33 -5.86
C ARG A 8 23.80 -8.81 -6.16
N MET A 9 23.77 -9.20 -7.43
CA MET A 9 23.66 -10.62 -7.83
C MET A 9 24.83 -11.47 -7.32
N LEU A 10 26.01 -10.89 -7.19
CA LEU A 10 27.20 -11.52 -6.62
C LEU A 10 27.24 -11.46 -5.08
N ASN A 11 26.18 -11.00 -4.43
CA ASN A 11 26.07 -10.80 -2.98
C ASN A 11 27.13 -9.85 -2.39
N ARG A 12 27.68 -8.92 -3.23
CA ARG A 12 28.66 -7.89 -2.85
C ARG A 12 27.95 -6.57 -2.57
N GLN A 13 27.14 -6.55 -1.52
CA GLN A 13 26.19 -5.45 -1.26
C GLN A 13 26.88 -4.12 -0.94
N GLU A 14 27.94 -4.13 -0.13
CA GLU A 14 28.70 -2.90 0.22
C GLU A 14 29.33 -2.26 -1.02
N GLU A 15 29.91 -3.07 -1.90
CA GLU A 15 30.51 -2.56 -3.14
C GLU A 15 29.45 -2.07 -4.12
N ALA A 16 28.28 -2.72 -4.15
CA ALA A 16 27.15 -2.23 -4.93
C ALA A 16 26.71 -0.85 -4.44
N PHE A 17 26.52 -0.70 -3.14
CA PHE A 17 26.16 0.56 -2.53
C PHE A 17 27.18 1.67 -2.78
N GLN A 18 28.47 1.39 -2.55
CA GLN A 18 29.53 2.34 -2.83
C GLN A 18 29.56 2.76 -4.30
N SER A 19 29.36 1.81 -5.22
CA SER A 19 29.31 2.12 -6.65
C SER A 19 28.15 3.02 -7.03
N LEU A 20 27.02 2.91 -6.30
CA LEU A 20 25.85 3.73 -6.50
C LEU A 20 26.03 5.13 -5.92
N GLN A 21 26.65 5.24 -4.73
CA GLN A 21 27.03 6.52 -4.14
C GLN A 21 27.99 7.30 -5.03
N ASP A 22 29.02 6.64 -5.56
CA ASP A 22 29.97 7.30 -6.46
C ASP A 22 29.30 7.78 -7.74
N TYR A 23 28.37 7.00 -8.28
CA TYR A 23 27.59 7.40 -9.45
C TYR A 23 26.65 8.57 -9.13
N ASN A 24 26.05 8.60 -7.94
CA ASN A 24 25.14 9.66 -7.51
C ASN A 24 25.82 11.04 -7.42
N LYS A 25 27.12 11.09 -7.15
CA LYS A 25 27.90 12.35 -7.11
C LYS A 25 27.91 13.08 -8.44
N GLU A 26 27.86 12.33 -9.55
CA GLU A 26 27.91 12.90 -10.92
C GLU A 26 26.52 12.93 -11.57
N TYR A 27 25.68 11.93 -11.30
CA TYR A 27 24.40 11.68 -11.98
C TYR A 27 23.31 11.33 -10.96
N SER A 28 22.86 12.34 -10.22
CA SER A 28 21.76 12.15 -9.26
C SER A 28 20.43 11.93 -9.99
N SER A 29 19.62 11.01 -9.47
CA SER A 29 18.27 10.78 -9.95
C SER A 29 17.38 10.23 -8.82
N PRO A 30 16.04 10.42 -8.91
CA PRO A 30 15.12 9.90 -7.90
C PRO A 30 15.26 8.40 -7.67
N PHE A 31 15.51 7.63 -8.73
CA PHE A 31 15.74 6.19 -8.65
C PHE A 31 16.99 5.83 -7.84
N ILE A 32 18.11 6.52 -8.08
CA ILE A 32 19.36 6.26 -7.38
C ILE A 32 19.22 6.62 -5.90
N LEU A 33 18.67 7.80 -5.62
CA LEU A 33 18.47 8.28 -4.25
C LEU A 33 17.53 7.38 -3.46
N ALA A 34 16.40 6.97 -4.05
CA ALA A 34 15.50 6.01 -3.39
C ALA A 34 16.17 4.65 -3.14
N THR A 35 17.00 4.17 -4.09
CA THR A 35 17.75 2.91 -3.90
C THR A 35 18.80 3.02 -2.79
N LEU A 36 19.47 4.16 -2.66
CA LEU A 36 20.39 4.45 -1.54
C LEU A 36 19.63 4.51 -0.22
N ALA A 37 18.48 5.16 -0.21
CA ALA A 37 17.60 5.21 0.96
C ALA A 37 17.14 3.81 1.41
N ASP A 38 16.69 2.96 0.47
CA ASP A 38 16.30 1.58 0.76
C ASP A 38 17.44 0.77 1.39
N TYR A 39 18.66 0.98 0.92
CA TYR A 39 19.85 0.35 1.50
C TYR A 39 20.11 0.84 2.94
N GLU A 40 20.04 2.14 3.18
CA GLU A 40 20.22 2.73 4.51
C GLU A 40 19.13 2.26 5.48
N MET A 41 17.89 2.11 5.01
CA MET A 41 16.80 1.50 5.80
C MET A 41 17.12 0.06 6.20
N ALA A 42 17.67 -0.74 5.27
CA ALA A 42 18.07 -2.11 5.57
C ALA A 42 19.24 -2.18 6.59
N MET A 43 20.04 -1.13 6.70
CA MET A 43 21.11 -0.97 7.69
C MET A 43 20.67 -0.27 8.98
N TYR A 44 19.38 0.01 9.14
CA TYR A 44 18.78 0.74 10.28
C TYR A 44 19.32 2.17 10.44
N ASN A 45 19.78 2.80 9.35
CA ASN A 45 20.23 4.18 9.30
C ASN A 45 19.06 5.12 8.91
N ASP A 46 17.99 5.12 9.69
CA ASP A 46 16.71 5.77 9.35
C ASP A 46 16.85 7.25 8.99
N SER A 47 17.72 8.00 9.69
CA SER A 47 17.92 9.43 9.43
C SER A 47 18.54 9.68 8.05
N THR A 48 19.53 8.86 7.66
CA THR A 48 20.20 8.97 6.35
C THR A 48 19.25 8.54 5.24
N ALA A 49 18.48 7.47 5.48
CA ALA A 49 17.46 7.01 4.55
C ALA A 49 16.41 8.10 4.27
N LEU A 50 15.89 8.74 5.32
CA LEU A 50 14.93 9.84 5.18
C LEU A 50 15.50 11.02 4.38
N ALA A 51 16.79 11.38 4.61
CA ALA A 51 17.45 12.43 3.83
C ALA A 51 17.52 12.09 2.33
N TYR A 52 17.89 10.85 1.98
CA TYR A 52 17.91 10.41 0.58
C TYR A 52 16.51 10.37 -0.06
N TYR A 53 15.48 9.95 0.69
CA TYR A 53 14.11 10.02 0.18
C TYR A 53 13.67 11.48 -0.03
N ASP A 54 14.05 12.39 0.85
CA ASP A 54 13.76 13.82 0.70
C ASP A 54 14.42 14.39 -0.55
N GLU A 55 15.72 14.12 -0.76
CA GLU A 55 16.42 14.52 -1.98
C GLU A 55 15.76 13.93 -3.25
N ALA A 56 15.33 12.66 -3.20
CA ALA A 56 14.62 12.04 -4.32
C ALA A 56 13.31 12.76 -4.64
N LEU A 57 12.56 13.17 -3.61
CA LEU A 57 11.29 13.88 -3.74
C LEU A 57 11.46 15.36 -4.09
N GLU A 58 12.62 15.97 -3.82
CA GLU A 58 12.97 17.30 -4.35
C GLU A 58 13.17 17.26 -5.87
N LEU A 59 13.78 16.18 -6.40
CA LEU A 59 13.96 15.99 -7.82
C LEU A 59 12.66 15.58 -8.54
N ALA A 60 11.84 14.76 -7.89
CA ALA A 60 10.56 14.26 -8.43
C ALA A 60 9.55 14.10 -7.29
N PRO A 61 8.69 15.12 -7.04
CA PRO A 61 7.76 15.13 -5.92
C PRO A 61 6.75 13.98 -5.87
N ASP A 62 6.44 13.40 -7.04
CA ASP A 62 5.47 12.30 -7.19
C ASP A 62 6.16 10.94 -7.41
N TYR A 63 7.46 10.83 -7.16
CA TYR A 63 8.18 9.58 -7.36
C TYR A 63 7.73 8.52 -6.34
N SER A 64 6.85 7.64 -6.78
CA SER A 64 6.16 6.64 -5.94
C SER A 64 7.08 5.77 -5.09
N PRO A 65 8.24 5.27 -5.59
CA PRO A 65 9.13 4.47 -4.74
C PRO A 65 9.68 5.27 -3.55
N ALA A 66 10.02 6.55 -3.74
CA ALA A 66 10.51 7.40 -2.65
C ALA A 66 9.39 7.78 -1.68
N LEU A 67 8.16 8.05 -2.18
CA LEU A 67 7.00 8.30 -1.32
C LEU A 67 6.71 7.09 -0.43
N LEU A 68 6.67 5.89 -1.01
CA LEU A 68 6.39 4.67 -0.27
C LEU A 68 7.50 4.34 0.73
N GLY A 69 8.77 4.40 0.30
CA GLY A 69 9.91 4.14 1.17
C GLY A 69 9.98 5.13 2.34
N LYS A 70 9.77 6.43 2.07
CA LYS A 70 9.70 7.46 3.12
C LYS A 70 8.55 7.22 4.08
N ALA A 71 7.35 6.87 3.57
CA ALA A 71 6.22 6.55 4.42
C ALA A 71 6.56 5.38 5.36
N GLU A 72 7.16 4.29 4.85
CA GLU A 72 7.56 3.17 5.69
C GLU A 72 8.62 3.54 6.73
N ALA A 73 9.65 4.32 6.35
CA ALA A 73 10.65 4.82 7.28
C ALA A 73 10.02 5.63 8.43
N LEU A 74 9.07 6.52 8.10
CA LEU A 74 8.34 7.32 9.07
C LEU A 74 7.44 6.46 9.98
N ARG A 75 6.79 5.44 9.42
CA ARG A 75 5.97 4.49 10.19
C ARG A 75 6.83 3.68 11.16
N MET A 76 7.97 3.17 10.72
CA MET A 76 8.90 2.38 11.56
C MET A 76 9.51 3.22 12.69
N THR A 77 9.80 4.50 12.43
CA THR A 77 10.30 5.45 13.44
C THR A 77 9.19 6.12 14.27
N ARG A 78 7.93 5.69 14.08
CA ARG A 78 6.74 6.17 14.80
C ARG A 78 6.44 7.67 14.60
N ARG A 79 6.91 8.25 13.50
CA ARG A 79 6.59 9.63 13.10
C ARG A 79 5.26 9.66 12.35
N TYR A 80 4.18 9.30 13.02
CA TYR A 80 2.90 8.98 12.39
C TYR A 80 2.21 10.15 11.69
N GLU A 81 2.35 11.37 12.20
CA GLU A 81 1.80 12.55 11.53
C GLU A 81 2.42 12.74 10.14
N GLU A 82 3.74 12.66 10.06
CA GLU A 82 4.47 12.79 8.81
C GLU A 82 4.21 11.59 7.88
N TYR A 83 4.09 10.38 8.46
CA TYR A 83 3.70 9.18 7.74
C TYR A 83 2.40 9.40 6.96
N PHE A 84 1.33 9.85 7.61
CA PHE A 84 0.04 10.06 6.94
C PHE A 84 0.10 11.19 5.91
N ASN A 85 0.90 12.23 6.14
CA ASN A 85 1.11 13.30 5.16
C ASN A 85 1.79 12.79 3.88
N VAL A 86 2.77 11.88 4.01
CA VAL A 86 3.45 11.26 2.86
C VAL A 86 2.56 10.21 2.20
N LEU A 87 1.86 9.39 2.99
CA LEU A 87 0.93 8.39 2.49
C LEU A 87 -0.20 9.02 1.68
N ASP A 88 -0.73 10.16 2.12
CA ASP A 88 -1.74 10.91 1.39
C ASP A 88 -1.28 11.32 -0.03
N LYS A 89 -0.01 11.67 -0.19
CA LYS A 89 0.58 11.95 -1.51
C LYS A 89 0.69 10.67 -2.34
N TYR A 90 1.22 9.60 -1.74
CA TYR A 90 1.39 8.32 -2.42
C TYR A 90 0.08 7.77 -3.00
N ILE A 91 -1.00 7.77 -2.23
CA ILE A 91 -2.27 7.17 -2.65
C ILE A 91 -2.97 7.91 -3.80
N VAL A 92 -2.69 9.21 -3.99
CA VAL A 92 -3.27 10.00 -5.08
C VAL A 92 -2.36 10.08 -6.31
N THR A 93 -1.12 9.59 -6.26
CA THR A 93 -0.19 9.58 -7.39
C THR A 93 -0.74 8.76 -8.55
N GLU A 94 -0.84 9.35 -9.74
CA GLU A 94 -1.46 8.69 -10.91
C GLU A 94 -0.59 7.57 -11.48
N ASP A 95 0.74 7.72 -11.47
CA ASP A 95 1.69 6.77 -12.03
C ASP A 95 1.79 5.45 -11.24
N THR A 96 1.24 5.40 -10.02
CA THR A 96 1.25 4.19 -9.21
C THR A 96 0.04 3.33 -9.53
N PRO A 97 0.23 2.07 -9.95
CA PRO A 97 -0.88 1.15 -10.17
C PRO A 97 -1.77 1.00 -8.93
N ALA A 98 -3.08 0.99 -9.14
CA ALA A 98 -4.06 0.82 -8.06
C ALA A 98 -3.81 -0.44 -7.23
N GLY A 99 -3.41 -1.54 -7.87
CA GLY A 99 -3.03 -2.79 -7.20
C GLY A 99 -1.90 -2.61 -6.19
N ALA A 100 -0.84 -1.89 -6.54
CA ALA A 100 0.28 -1.64 -5.61
C ALA A 100 -0.17 -0.83 -4.37
N LYS A 101 -1.07 0.15 -4.56
CA LYS A 101 -1.67 0.89 -3.45
C LYS A 101 -2.53 -0.01 -2.56
N GLY A 102 -3.33 -0.89 -3.19
CA GLY A 102 -4.18 -1.84 -2.49
C GLY A 102 -3.38 -2.85 -1.67
N ASP A 103 -2.34 -3.43 -2.25
CA ASP A 103 -1.43 -4.37 -1.58
C ASP A 103 -0.76 -3.72 -0.37
N TYR A 104 -0.34 -2.46 -0.50
CA TYR A 104 0.24 -1.71 0.60
C TYR A 104 -0.79 -1.46 1.72
N LEU A 105 -1.99 -0.98 1.37
CA LEU A 105 -3.04 -0.73 2.35
C LEU A 105 -3.50 -2.01 3.04
N MET A 106 -3.60 -3.13 2.32
CA MET A 106 -3.85 -4.45 2.91
C MET A 106 -2.76 -4.85 3.90
N ALA A 107 -1.48 -4.64 3.55
CA ALA A 107 -0.38 -4.93 4.46
C ALA A 107 -0.45 -4.06 5.73
N VAL A 108 -0.81 -2.79 5.61
CA VAL A 108 -1.02 -1.90 6.77
C VAL A 108 -2.14 -2.42 7.67
N VAL A 109 -3.27 -2.84 7.10
CA VAL A 109 -4.43 -3.33 7.87
C VAL A 109 -4.16 -4.67 8.53
N GLN A 110 -3.51 -5.61 7.83
CA GLN A 110 -3.37 -7.00 8.27
C GLN A 110 -2.10 -7.29 9.06
N ARG A 111 -1.02 -6.55 8.81
CA ARG A 111 0.32 -6.85 9.37
C ARG A 111 0.78 -5.86 10.42
N THR A 112 0.08 -4.75 10.63
CA THR A 112 0.41 -3.83 11.72
C THR A 112 -0.31 -4.26 13.00
N ASP A 113 0.16 -3.72 14.13
CA ASP A 113 -0.50 -3.90 15.42
C ASP A 113 -1.96 -3.41 15.34
N PRO A 114 -2.95 -4.22 15.74
CA PRO A 114 -4.36 -3.79 15.82
C PRO A 114 -4.57 -2.47 16.56
N LYS A 115 -3.70 -2.19 17.55
CA LYS A 115 -3.70 -0.91 18.27
C LYS A 115 -3.34 0.27 17.36
N PHE A 116 -2.45 0.08 16.38
CA PHE A 116 -2.16 1.12 15.38
C PHE A 116 -3.41 1.43 14.57
N VAL A 117 -4.08 0.40 14.04
CA VAL A 117 -5.29 0.57 13.22
C VAL A 117 -6.39 1.28 14.03
N SER A 118 -6.62 0.90 15.28
CA SER A 118 -7.62 1.54 16.13
C SER A 118 -7.26 2.98 16.53
N THR A 119 -5.97 3.25 16.80
CA THR A 119 -5.51 4.59 17.18
C THR A 119 -5.61 5.58 16.02
N PHE A 120 -5.27 5.15 14.79
CA PHE A 120 -5.23 6.00 13.61
C PHE A 120 -6.41 5.77 12.66
N GLN A 121 -7.52 5.26 13.19
CA GLN A 121 -8.73 5.00 12.42
C GLN A 121 -9.23 6.20 11.61
N PRO A 122 -9.30 7.45 12.14
CA PRO A 122 -9.74 8.61 11.36
C PRO A 122 -8.82 8.92 10.17
N GLN A 123 -7.51 8.75 10.34
CA GLN A 123 -6.53 8.96 9.27
C GLN A 123 -6.65 7.85 8.21
N LEU A 124 -6.77 6.59 8.63
CA LEU A 124 -6.98 5.46 7.72
C LEU A 124 -8.31 5.57 6.96
N ASP A 125 -9.38 6.05 7.61
CA ASP A 125 -10.64 6.36 6.93
C ASP A 125 -10.45 7.39 5.82
N THR A 126 -9.68 8.44 6.09
CA THR A 126 -9.37 9.47 5.11
C THR A 126 -8.59 8.89 3.93
N VAL A 127 -7.58 8.07 4.20
CA VAL A 127 -6.76 7.38 3.20
C VAL A 127 -7.63 6.47 2.33
N MET A 128 -8.46 5.60 2.94
CA MET A 128 -9.36 4.69 2.21
C MET A 128 -10.35 5.45 1.32
N ASN A 129 -10.95 6.52 1.84
CA ASN A 129 -11.87 7.36 1.07
C ASN A 129 -11.19 8.05 -0.12
N LYS A 130 -9.96 8.56 0.08
CA LYS A 130 -9.20 9.21 -0.99
C LYS A 130 -8.83 8.23 -2.09
N VAL A 131 -8.28 7.07 -1.75
CA VAL A 131 -7.84 6.09 -2.76
C VAL A 131 -9.02 5.55 -3.56
N LEU A 132 -10.16 5.30 -2.92
CA LEU A 132 -11.38 4.86 -3.61
C LEU A 132 -12.02 5.97 -4.47
N LYS A 133 -11.79 7.24 -4.14
CA LYS A 133 -12.23 8.36 -4.98
C LYS A 133 -11.40 8.43 -6.28
N VAL A 134 -10.11 8.13 -6.21
CA VAL A 134 -9.22 8.08 -7.38
C VAL A 134 -9.48 6.82 -8.22
N HIS A 135 -9.72 5.67 -7.57
CA HIS A 135 -9.89 4.36 -8.20
C HIS A 135 -11.21 3.67 -7.75
N PRO A 136 -12.38 4.20 -8.14
CA PRO A 136 -13.66 3.81 -7.53
C PRO A 136 -14.12 2.38 -7.87
N LYS A 137 -13.54 1.74 -8.88
CA LYS A 137 -13.92 0.40 -9.35
C LYS A 137 -12.76 -0.61 -9.30
N ASP A 138 -11.63 -0.25 -8.72
CA ASP A 138 -10.51 -1.17 -8.61
C ASP A 138 -10.82 -2.29 -7.62
N SER A 139 -10.66 -3.55 -8.05
CA SER A 139 -11.06 -4.71 -7.26
C SER A 139 -10.20 -4.88 -6.01
N ILE A 140 -8.89 -4.63 -6.11
CA ILE A 140 -7.96 -4.80 -4.99
C ILE A 140 -8.23 -3.74 -3.93
N LEU A 141 -8.48 -2.50 -4.35
CA LEU A 141 -8.78 -1.39 -3.44
C LEU A 141 -10.16 -1.52 -2.78
N LEU A 142 -11.18 -1.96 -3.53
CA LEU A 142 -12.50 -2.24 -2.95
C LEU A 142 -12.42 -3.37 -1.93
N HIS A 143 -11.64 -4.42 -2.22
CA HIS A 143 -11.40 -5.50 -1.28
C HIS A 143 -10.60 -5.03 -0.05
N ALA A 144 -9.55 -4.24 -0.24
CA ALA A 144 -8.77 -3.67 0.87
C ALA A 144 -9.63 -2.82 1.81
N ALA A 145 -10.50 -1.98 1.25
CA ALA A 145 -11.44 -1.21 2.05
C ALA A 145 -12.44 -2.09 2.80
N ALA A 146 -12.99 -3.12 2.14
CA ALA A 146 -13.91 -4.06 2.79
C ALA A 146 -13.26 -4.77 3.98
N VAL A 147 -12.03 -5.28 3.81
CA VAL A 147 -11.26 -5.92 4.88
C VAL A 147 -10.93 -4.93 6.01
N TYR A 148 -10.56 -3.71 5.68
CA TYR A 148 -10.32 -2.65 6.67
C TYR A 148 -11.56 -2.37 7.52
N TYR A 149 -12.73 -2.18 6.90
CA TYR A 149 -13.97 -1.94 7.64
C TYR A 149 -14.40 -3.17 8.46
N TYR A 150 -14.19 -4.37 7.92
CA TYR A 150 -14.42 -5.61 8.66
C TYR A 150 -13.52 -5.73 9.90
N SER A 151 -12.22 -5.47 9.76
CA SER A 151 -11.24 -5.55 10.86
C SER A 151 -11.45 -4.50 11.96
N THR A 152 -12.22 -3.45 11.66
CA THR A 152 -12.58 -2.38 12.60
C THR A 152 -14.03 -2.47 13.08
N ASP A 153 -14.67 -3.63 12.94
CA ASP A 153 -16.04 -3.95 13.38
C ASP A 153 -17.12 -3.04 12.78
N ARG A 154 -16.90 -2.56 11.56
CA ARG A 154 -17.83 -1.72 10.80
C ARG A 154 -18.49 -2.53 9.69
N MET A 155 -19.37 -3.45 10.08
CA MET A 155 -19.97 -4.47 9.21
C MET A 155 -20.74 -3.90 8.02
N ASP A 156 -21.50 -2.81 8.20
CA ASP A 156 -22.26 -2.18 7.12
C ASP A 156 -21.34 -1.63 6.01
N GLN A 157 -20.24 -0.97 6.42
CA GLN A 157 -19.26 -0.47 5.47
C GLN A 157 -18.50 -1.61 4.78
N ALA A 158 -18.12 -2.64 5.51
CA ALA A 158 -17.50 -3.83 4.95
C ALA A 158 -18.41 -4.47 3.88
N LYS A 159 -19.70 -4.71 4.22
CA LYS A 159 -20.72 -5.22 3.30
C LYS A 159 -20.83 -4.37 2.05
N LYS A 160 -20.91 -3.05 2.22
CA LYS A 160 -20.99 -2.11 1.09
C LYS A 160 -19.83 -2.27 0.12
N HIS A 161 -18.59 -2.41 0.62
CA HIS A 161 -17.43 -2.50 -0.24
C HIS A 161 -17.23 -3.88 -0.87
N PHE A 162 -17.52 -4.98 -0.15
CA PHE A 162 -17.56 -6.32 -0.76
C PHE A 162 -18.61 -6.39 -1.88
N LYS A 163 -19.79 -5.86 -1.64
CA LYS A 163 -20.86 -5.80 -2.64
C LYS A 163 -20.46 -4.94 -3.84
N ALA A 164 -19.89 -3.75 -3.60
CA ALA A 164 -19.41 -2.87 -4.68
C ALA A 164 -18.32 -3.54 -5.53
N ASN A 165 -17.46 -4.37 -4.92
CA ASN A 165 -16.43 -5.13 -5.64
C ASN A 165 -17.10 -6.15 -6.59
N LEU A 166 -18.07 -6.92 -6.10
CA LEU A 166 -18.81 -7.87 -6.93
C LEU A 166 -19.63 -7.18 -8.03
N GLU A 167 -20.24 -6.04 -7.75
CA GLU A 167 -20.98 -5.25 -8.75
C GLU A 167 -20.07 -4.68 -9.84
N ALA A 168 -18.85 -4.25 -9.49
CA ALA A 168 -17.87 -3.75 -10.44
C ALA A 168 -17.24 -4.87 -11.29
N TRP A 169 -17.13 -6.07 -10.71
CA TRP A 169 -16.47 -7.24 -11.32
C TRP A 169 -17.35 -8.49 -11.19
N PRO A 170 -18.52 -8.52 -11.85
CA PRO A 170 -19.53 -9.58 -11.67
C PRO A 170 -19.02 -10.97 -12.07
N GLU A 171 -18.06 -11.06 -13.00
CA GLU A 171 -17.45 -12.32 -13.43
C GLU A 171 -16.27 -12.78 -12.55
N SER A 172 -15.90 -11.98 -11.54
CA SER A 172 -14.80 -12.32 -10.65
C SER A 172 -15.20 -13.36 -9.60
N PHE A 173 -14.70 -14.58 -9.73
CA PHE A 173 -14.86 -15.61 -8.72
C PHE A 173 -14.34 -15.16 -7.34
N ALA A 174 -13.20 -14.47 -7.31
CA ALA A 174 -12.62 -13.96 -6.07
C ALA A 174 -13.53 -12.94 -5.38
N ALA A 175 -14.11 -11.99 -6.14
CA ALA A 175 -15.05 -11.01 -5.58
C ALA A 175 -16.33 -11.69 -5.05
N ALA A 176 -16.86 -12.67 -5.78
CA ALA A 176 -18.02 -13.44 -5.34
C ALA A 176 -17.72 -14.26 -4.08
N ALA A 177 -16.60 -14.99 -4.07
CA ALA A 177 -16.20 -15.83 -2.94
C ALA A 177 -16.00 -15.02 -1.65
N THR A 178 -15.25 -13.91 -1.72
CA THR A 178 -15.00 -13.05 -0.55
C THR A 178 -16.28 -12.41 -0.01
N TYR A 179 -17.23 -12.04 -0.88
CA TYR A 179 -18.50 -11.49 -0.43
C TYR A 179 -19.38 -12.56 0.23
N VAL A 180 -19.47 -13.75 -0.36
CA VAL A 180 -20.20 -14.90 0.21
C VAL A 180 -19.60 -15.28 1.57
N GLU A 181 -18.29 -15.36 1.68
CA GLU A 181 -17.59 -15.63 2.93
C GLU A 181 -17.89 -14.58 4.00
N PHE A 182 -17.85 -13.30 3.65
CA PHE A 182 -18.24 -12.22 4.55
C PHE A 182 -19.70 -12.38 5.03
N LEU A 183 -20.65 -12.67 4.14
CA LEU A 183 -22.07 -12.85 4.50
C LEU A 183 -22.28 -14.03 5.46
N MET A 184 -21.50 -15.11 5.31
CA MET A 184 -21.50 -16.22 6.26
C MET A 184 -21.05 -15.77 7.66
N TYR A 185 -19.93 -15.06 7.77
CA TYR A 185 -19.43 -14.56 9.05
C TYR A 185 -20.37 -13.54 9.70
N ALA A 186 -20.93 -12.65 8.90
CA ALA A 186 -21.90 -11.66 9.35
C ALA A 186 -23.29 -12.23 9.68
N GLN A 187 -23.53 -13.54 9.42
CA GLN A 187 -24.81 -14.22 9.58
C GLN A 187 -25.97 -13.60 8.77
N GLU A 188 -25.64 -13.02 7.62
CA GLU A 188 -26.59 -12.38 6.71
C GLU A 188 -27.25 -13.42 5.77
N TRP A 189 -28.04 -14.30 6.35
CA TRP A 189 -28.55 -15.52 5.70
C TRP A 189 -29.40 -15.27 4.45
N GLU A 190 -30.19 -14.20 4.41
CA GLU A 190 -30.99 -13.84 3.24
C GLU A 190 -30.13 -13.43 2.05
N ASP A 191 -29.15 -12.53 2.29
CA ASP A 191 -28.23 -12.09 1.27
C ASP A 191 -27.31 -13.23 0.83
N LEU A 192 -26.84 -14.05 1.77
CA LEU A 192 -26.04 -15.24 1.49
C LEU A 192 -26.77 -16.21 0.56
N SER A 193 -28.03 -16.50 0.84
CA SER A 193 -28.87 -17.41 0.00
C SER A 193 -29.04 -16.86 -1.41
N ARG A 194 -29.26 -15.55 -1.53
CA ARG A 194 -29.44 -14.88 -2.82
C ARG A 194 -28.16 -14.86 -3.64
N GLU A 195 -27.05 -14.43 -3.06
CA GLU A 195 -25.76 -14.27 -3.77
C GLU A 195 -25.09 -15.63 -4.00
N GLY A 196 -25.24 -16.58 -3.08
CA GLY A 196 -24.74 -17.94 -3.25
C GLY A 196 -25.39 -18.66 -4.45
N ARG A 197 -26.72 -18.50 -4.65
CA ARG A 197 -27.39 -19.03 -5.84
C ARG A 197 -26.83 -18.43 -7.13
N LYS A 198 -26.67 -17.10 -7.18
CA LYS A 198 -26.11 -16.43 -8.36
C LYS A 198 -24.67 -16.88 -8.67
N ALA A 199 -23.85 -17.12 -7.63
CA ALA A 199 -22.50 -17.62 -7.80
C ALA A 199 -22.45 -19.07 -8.30
N PHE A 200 -23.44 -19.89 -7.93
CA PHE A 200 -23.55 -21.29 -8.37
C PHE A 200 -24.06 -21.43 -9.81
N GLU A 201 -24.90 -20.50 -10.28
CA GLU A 201 -25.48 -20.49 -11.62
C GLU A 201 -24.53 -19.94 -12.71
N ARG A 202 -23.36 -19.43 -12.32
CA ARG A 202 -22.30 -18.90 -13.21
C ARG A 202 -21.28 -19.98 -13.53
#